data_4732645edc5e75a6b65c4ffd61c6633d
#
_entry.id   4732645edc5e75a6b65c4ffd61c6633d
#
_cell.length_a   1.000
_cell.length_b   1.000
_cell.length_c   1.000
_cell.angle_alpha   90.00
_cell.angle_beta   90.00
_cell.angle_gamma   90.00
#
_symmetry.space_group_name_H-M   'P 1'
#
loop_
_entity.id
_entity.type
_entity.pdbx_description
1 polymer ?
#
loop_
_entity_poly.entity_id
_entity_poly.type
_entity_poly.pdbx_seq_one_letter_code
_entity_poly.pdbx_strand_id
1 'polypeptide(L)'
;RSRGLGDVYKRQCLELELTESILMRDVASAMQTLGNLKRLGLCIAVDDFGTGYSSLNYLKQFPIDVLKIDRSFVDGLPDGEQDAQIARAIIAMAHSLNMMVIAEGVESQAQLDFLREHDCDEVQGFLLGRPMAARQLTAQFSGAALFILS
;
A
#
# COMPACT_ATOMS: atom_id res chain seq x y z
N ARG A 1 16.92 -17.85 24.44
CA ARG A 1 15.69 -18.30 23.75
C ARG A 1 15.26 -17.18 22.85
N SER A 2 15.40 -17.37 21.56
CA SER A 2 14.84 -16.46 20.54
C SER A 2 13.33 -16.52 20.66
N ARG A 3 12.69 -15.42 21.04
CA ARG A 3 11.25 -15.27 20.93
C ARG A 3 10.94 -15.11 19.44
N GLY A 4 10.21 -16.07 18.87
CA GLY A 4 9.75 -15.95 17.48
C GLY A 4 8.81 -14.75 17.29
N LEU A 5 8.80 -14.18 16.12
CA LEU A 5 7.91 -13.07 15.75
C LEU A 5 6.43 -13.36 16.10
N GLY A 6 6.03 -14.61 16.17
CA GLY A 6 4.67 -15.04 16.53
C GLY A 6 4.24 -14.74 17.97
N ASP A 7 5.18 -14.48 18.87
CA ASP A 7 4.85 -14.19 20.29
C ASP A 7 4.62 -12.71 20.56
N VAL A 8 5.02 -11.82 19.64
CA VAL A 8 5.00 -10.36 19.84
C VAL A 8 3.95 -9.66 18.97
N TYR A 9 3.64 -10.20 17.79
CA TYR A 9 2.71 -9.60 16.83
C TYR A 9 1.61 -10.57 16.44
N LYS A 10 0.38 -10.06 16.36
CA LYS A 10 -0.69 -10.79 15.67
C LYS A 10 -0.33 -10.83 14.20
N ARG A 11 -0.42 -12.00 13.56
CA ARG A 11 -0.01 -12.21 12.15
C ARG A 11 -0.75 -11.28 11.18
N GLN A 12 -2.00 -10.93 11.49
CA GLN A 12 -2.79 -9.97 10.74
C GLN A 12 -2.26 -8.51 10.79
N CYS A 13 -1.27 -8.23 11.65
CA CYS A 13 -0.59 -6.94 11.70
C CYS A 13 0.76 -6.95 10.97
N LEU A 14 1.07 -8.05 10.25
CA LEU A 14 2.26 -8.15 9.42
C LEU A 14 1.83 -8.09 7.95
N GLU A 15 2.30 -7.07 7.27
CA GLU A 15 2.16 -6.88 5.84
C GLU A 15 3.47 -7.20 5.15
N LEU A 16 3.39 -7.92 4.03
CA LEU A 16 4.52 -8.22 3.15
C LEU A 16 4.37 -7.41 1.88
N GLU A 17 5.34 -6.56 1.62
CA GLU A 17 5.40 -5.76 0.40
C GLU A 17 6.27 -6.46 -0.65
N LEU A 18 5.78 -6.53 -1.86
CA LEU A 18 6.46 -7.14 -3.00
C LEU A 18 6.35 -6.22 -4.19
N THR A 19 7.45 -5.94 -4.86
CA THR A 19 7.38 -5.16 -6.09
C THR A 19 6.71 -5.94 -7.22
N GLU A 20 6.00 -5.24 -8.09
CA GLU A 20 5.38 -5.78 -9.29
C GLU A 20 6.33 -6.68 -10.09
N SER A 21 7.57 -6.24 -10.27
CA SER A 21 8.61 -6.96 -11.04
C SER A 21 8.95 -8.33 -10.47
N ILE A 22 8.90 -8.51 -9.15
CA ILE A 22 9.16 -9.80 -8.49
C ILE A 22 8.04 -10.79 -8.80
N LEU A 23 6.79 -10.34 -8.77
CA LEU A 23 5.62 -11.18 -9.04
C LEU A 23 5.60 -11.71 -10.47
N MET A 24 6.09 -10.92 -11.43
CA MET A 24 6.06 -11.25 -12.85
C MET A 24 7.21 -12.17 -13.30
N ARG A 25 8.22 -12.42 -12.47
CA ARG A 25 9.36 -13.29 -12.81
C ARG A 25 8.98 -14.75 -12.97
N ASP A 26 8.19 -15.26 -12.04
CA ASP A 26 7.68 -16.65 -12.04
C ASP A 26 6.30 -16.66 -11.40
N VAL A 27 5.30 -16.43 -12.21
CA VAL A 27 3.89 -16.29 -11.79
C VAL A 27 3.40 -17.53 -11.04
N ALA A 28 3.75 -18.74 -11.51
CA ALA A 28 3.27 -19.98 -10.90
C ALA A 28 3.84 -20.18 -9.49
N SER A 29 5.14 -19.96 -9.33
CA SER A 29 5.81 -20.04 -8.02
C SER A 29 5.33 -18.95 -7.08
N ALA A 30 5.14 -17.71 -7.58
CA ALA A 30 4.61 -16.59 -6.80
C ALA A 30 3.20 -16.90 -6.29
N MET A 31 2.28 -17.39 -7.14
CA MET A 31 0.91 -17.75 -6.73
C MET A 31 0.90 -18.78 -5.61
N GLN A 32 1.73 -19.83 -5.73
CA GLN A 32 1.81 -20.86 -4.70
C GLN A 32 2.35 -20.31 -3.38
N THR A 33 3.42 -19.52 -3.44
CA THR A 33 4.05 -18.91 -2.27
C THR A 33 3.10 -17.94 -1.56
N LEU A 34 2.47 -17.02 -2.31
CA LEU A 34 1.51 -16.06 -1.77
C LEU A 34 0.28 -16.76 -1.16
N GLY A 35 -0.23 -17.81 -1.81
CA GLY A 35 -1.32 -18.62 -1.27
C GLY A 35 -0.96 -19.28 0.07
N ASN A 36 0.30 -19.70 0.25
CA ASN A 36 0.79 -20.24 1.51
C ASN A 36 0.86 -19.15 2.60
N LEU A 37 1.36 -17.97 2.25
CA LEU A 37 1.46 -16.82 3.16
C LEU A 37 0.08 -16.33 3.59
N LYS A 38 -0.89 -16.27 2.68
CA LYS A 38 -2.29 -15.95 3.00
C LYS A 38 -2.90 -16.92 4.00
N ARG A 39 -2.63 -18.23 3.87
CA ARG A 39 -3.11 -19.21 4.84
C ARG A 39 -2.53 -19.02 6.24
N LEU A 40 -1.39 -18.35 6.36
CA LEU A 40 -0.82 -17.94 7.64
C LEU A 40 -1.46 -16.66 8.20
N GLY A 41 -2.37 -16.02 7.45
CA GLY A 41 -3.07 -14.79 7.87
C GLY A 41 -2.27 -13.51 7.64
N LEU A 42 -1.28 -13.54 6.73
CA LEU A 42 -0.50 -12.35 6.37
C LEU A 42 -1.27 -11.46 5.38
N CYS A 43 -1.08 -10.16 5.48
CA CYS A 43 -1.48 -9.19 4.48
C CYS A 43 -0.40 -9.12 3.38
N ILE A 44 -0.82 -9.02 2.12
CA ILE A 44 0.09 -8.96 0.97
C ILE A 44 -0.17 -7.67 0.21
N ALA A 45 0.85 -6.83 0.10
CA ALA A 45 0.82 -5.60 -0.66
C ALA A 45 1.71 -5.68 -1.91
N VAL A 46 1.26 -5.09 -3.00
CA VAL A 46 2.07 -4.84 -4.19
C VAL A 46 2.57 -3.42 -4.17
N ASP A 47 3.88 -3.28 -4.19
CA ASP A 47 4.59 -2.01 -4.14
C ASP A 47 5.02 -1.54 -5.53
N ASP A 48 5.29 -0.23 -5.69
CA ASP A 48 5.73 0.42 -6.93
C ASP A 48 4.79 0.15 -8.12
N PHE A 49 3.47 0.02 -7.87
CA PHE A 49 2.53 -0.35 -8.93
C PHE A 49 2.38 0.75 -9.98
N GLY A 50 2.42 0.31 -11.25
CA GLY A 50 2.28 1.18 -12.42
C GLY A 50 3.62 1.59 -13.05
N THR A 51 4.76 1.27 -12.42
CA THR A 51 6.09 1.57 -12.96
C THR A 51 6.60 0.46 -13.90
N GLY A 52 5.92 -0.69 -13.97
CA GLY A 52 6.30 -1.87 -14.72
C GLY A 52 5.27 -2.28 -15.78
N TYR A 53 5.45 -3.48 -16.32
CA TYR A 53 4.55 -4.10 -17.30
C TYR A 53 3.59 -5.09 -16.63
N SER A 54 2.67 -4.60 -15.82
CA SER A 54 1.65 -5.47 -15.21
C SER A 54 0.67 -6.00 -16.24
N SER A 55 0.52 -7.31 -16.27
CA SER A 55 -0.65 -7.92 -16.88
C SER A 55 -1.79 -7.96 -15.87
N LEU A 56 -2.84 -7.18 -16.08
CA LEU A 56 -4.05 -7.19 -15.27
C LEU A 56 -4.64 -8.60 -15.09
N ASN A 57 -4.40 -9.47 -16.08
CA ASN A 57 -4.85 -10.86 -16.02
C ASN A 57 -4.14 -11.66 -14.92
N TYR A 58 -2.88 -11.37 -14.65
CA TYR A 58 -2.16 -12.01 -13.54
C TYR A 58 -2.46 -11.35 -12.20
N LEU A 59 -2.57 -10.02 -12.17
CA LEU A 59 -2.90 -9.29 -10.93
C LEU A 59 -4.17 -9.83 -10.29
N LYS A 60 -5.22 -10.05 -11.07
CA LYS A 60 -6.49 -10.61 -10.60
C LYS A 60 -6.39 -12.04 -10.03
N GLN A 61 -5.34 -12.80 -10.35
CA GLN A 61 -5.15 -14.17 -9.89
C GLN A 61 -4.34 -14.26 -8.61
N PHE A 62 -3.55 -13.24 -8.30
CA PHE A 62 -2.78 -13.20 -7.06
C PHE A 62 -3.66 -12.87 -5.86
N PRO A 63 -3.44 -13.51 -4.71
CA PRO A 63 -4.16 -13.22 -3.48
C PRO A 63 -3.61 -11.96 -2.79
N ILE A 64 -3.72 -10.82 -3.46
CA ILE A 64 -3.24 -9.51 -3.01
C ILE A 64 -4.35 -8.80 -2.24
N ASP A 65 -4.01 -8.13 -1.16
CA ASP A 65 -4.93 -7.35 -0.34
C ASP A 65 -4.80 -5.85 -0.60
N VAL A 66 -3.58 -5.38 -0.86
CA VAL A 66 -3.25 -3.96 -0.94
C VAL A 66 -2.46 -3.67 -2.21
N LEU A 67 -2.78 -2.55 -2.83
CA LEU A 67 -2.04 -2.01 -3.96
C LEU A 67 -1.50 -0.63 -3.60
N LYS A 68 -0.18 -0.43 -3.71
CA LYS A 68 0.48 0.83 -3.37
C LYS A 68 0.76 1.60 -4.66
N ILE A 69 0.22 2.82 -4.75
CA ILE A 69 0.49 3.74 -5.86
C ILE A 69 1.85 4.36 -5.64
N ASP A 70 2.76 4.15 -6.61
CA ASP A 70 4.10 4.72 -6.55
C ASP A 70 4.08 6.25 -6.49
N ARG A 71 5.02 6.80 -5.73
CA ARG A 71 5.20 8.24 -5.53
C ARG A 71 5.23 9.02 -6.84
N SER A 72 5.80 8.48 -7.91
CA SER A 72 5.91 9.18 -9.20
C SER A 72 4.57 9.60 -9.78
N PHE A 73 3.47 8.90 -9.45
CA PHE A 73 2.10 9.25 -9.84
C PHE A 73 1.41 10.17 -8.83
N VAL A 74 1.96 10.33 -7.65
CA VAL A 74 1.43 11.23 -6.60
C VAL A 74 2.07 12.61 -6.67
N ASP A 75 3.34 12.69 -7.07
CA ASP A 75 4.12 13.94 -7.12
C ASP A 75 3.47 15.02 -8.01
N GLY A 76 2.82 14.62 -9.11
CA GLY A 76 2.13 15.54 -10.04
C GLY A 76 0.72 15.95 -9.62
N LEU A 77 0.15 15.38 -8.56
CA LEU A 77 -1.23 15.65 -8.15
C LEU A 77 -1.38 17.01 -7.45
N PRO A 78 -2.53 17.69 -7.62
CA PRO A 78 -3.65 17.38 -8.54
C PRO A 78 -3.47 17.95 -9.96
N ASP A 79 -2.45 18.78 -10.20
CA ASP A 79 -2.33 19.63 -11.39
C ASP A 79 -1.80 18.88 -12.63
N GLY A 80 -1.08 17.77 -12.43
CA GLY A 80 -0.59 16.89 -13.49
C GLY A 80 -1.71 16.05 -14.09
N GLU A 81 -2.30 16.48 -15.21
CA GLU A 81 -3.45 15.81 -15.82
C GLU A 81 -3.20 14.30 -16.06
N GLN A 82 -2.02 13.94 -16.52
CA GLN A 82 -1.66 12.55 -16.79
C GLN A 82 -1.55 11.73 -15.51
N ASP A 83 -0.87 12.24 -14.47
CA ASP A 83 -0.71 11.56 -13.18
C ASP A 83 -2.06 11.41 -12.48
N ALA A 84 -2.90 12.45 -12.53
CA ALA A 84 -4.25 12.42 -12.00
C ALA A 84 -5.14 11.36 -12.69
N GLN A 85 -5.01 11.19 -14.02
CA GLN A 85 -5.74 10.15 -14.76
C GLN A 85 -5.25 8.76 -14.37
N ILE A 86 -3.93 8.56 -14.25
CA ILE A 86 -3.32 7.28 -13.85
C ILE A 86 -3.72 6.92 -12.42
N ALA A 87 -3.58 7.84 -11.47
CA ALA A 87 -3.96 7.59 -10.07
C ALA A 87 -5.43 7.17 -9.94
N ARG A 88 -6.36 7.88 -10.60
CA ARG A 88 -7.78 7.49 -10.65
C ARG A 88 -8.01 6.12 -11.25
N ALA A 89 -7.30 5.80 -12.34
CA ALA A 89 -7.43 4.50 -12.99
C ALA A 89 -6.94 3.37 -12.08
N ILE A 90 -5.83 3.57 -11.37
CA ILE A 90 -5.29 2.58 -10.43
C ILE A 90 -6.26 2.35 -9.27
N ILE A 91 -6.80 3.41 -8.66
CA ILE A 91 -7.77 3.31 -7.56
C ILE A 91 -9.01 2.52 -8.01
N ALA A 92 -9.63 2.92 -9.12
CA ALA A 92 -10.82 2.26 -9.63
C ALA A 92 -10.59 0.78 -9.98
N MET A 93 -9.42 0.46 -10.55
CA MET A 93 -9.02 -0.90 -10.87
C MET A 93 -8.84 -1.75 -9.61
N ALA A 94 -8.10 -1.25 -8.61
CA ALA A 94 -7.85 -1.96 -7.37
C ALA A 94 -9.15 -2.29 -6.63
N HIS A 95 -10.05 -1.31 -6.50
CA HIS A 95 -11.38 -1.52 -5.90
C HIS A 95 -12.22 -2.55 -6.67
N SER A 96 -12.14 -2.55 -8.01
CA SER A 96 -12.81 -3.57 -8.83
C SER A 96 -12.31 -4.98 -8.59
N LEU A 97 -11.09 -5.11 -8.07
CA LEU A 97 -10.44 -6.36 -7.69
C LEU A 97 -10.55 -6.66 -6.18
N ASN A 98 -11.29 -5.85 -5.41
CA ASN A 98 -11.43 -5.91 -3.96
C ASN A 98 -10.09 -5.76 -3.21
N MET A 99 -9.20 -4.92 -3.71
CA MET A 99 -7.95 -4.55 -3.07
C MET A 99 -8.09 -3.15 -2.45
N MET A 100 -7.46 -2.94 -1.30
CA MET A 100 -7.26 -1.60 -0.73
C MET A 100 -6.17 -0.86 -1.50
N VAL A 101 -6.23 0.47 -1.49
CA VAL A 101 -5.24 1.31 -2.15
C VAL A 101 -4.54 2.22 -1.16
N ILE A 102 -3.21 2.21 -1.20
CA ILE A 102 -2.36 3.14 -0.44
C ILE A 102 -1.62 4.02 -1.43
N ALA A 103 -1.71 5.34 -1.27
CA ALA A 103 -0.91 6.28 -2.07
C ALA A 103 0.34 6.68 -1.30
N GLU A 104 1.51 6.53 -1.93
CA GLU A 104 2.79 6.84 -1.33
C GLU A 104 3.33 8.23 -1.71
N GLY A 105 4.15 8.79 -0.83
CA GLY A 105 4.84 10.04 -1.10
C GLY A 105 3.95 11.29 -1.01
N VAL A 106 2.85 11.25 -0.27
CA VAL A 106 1.97 12.41 -0.08
C VAL A 106 2.69 13.48 0.77
N GLU A 107 2.94 14.64 0.17
CA GLU A 107 3.70 15.75 0.78
C GLU A 107 2.88 17.04 0.92
N SER A 108 1.72 17.15 0.24
CA SER A 108 0.89 18.35 0.27
C SER A 108 -0.57 18.04 0.58
N GLN A 109 -1.26 19.06 1.14
CA GLN A 109 -2.70 18.97 1.41
C GLN A 109 -3.50 18.80 0.11
N ALA A 110 -3.08 19.43 -0.99
CA ALA A 110 -3.75 19.31 -2.27
C ALA A 110 -3.72 17.87 -2.82
N GLN A 111 -2.57 17.15 -2.66
CA GLN A 111 -2.49 15.73 -3.01
C GLN A 111 -3.42 14.89 -2.15
N LEU A 112 -3.44 15.13 -0.83
CA LEU A 112 -4.32 14.42 0.09
C LEU A 112 -5.80 14.63 -0.25
N ASP A 113 -6.20 15.86 -0.54
CA ASP A 113 -7.60 16.20 -0.87
C ASP A 113 -8.02 15.52 -2.18
N PHE A 114 -7.14 15.52 -3.20
CA PHE A 114 -7.38 14.82 -4.45
C PHE A 114 -7.57 13.31 -4.24
N LEU A 115 -6.67 12.66 -3.48
CA LEU A 115 -6.73 11.23 -3.22
C LEU A 115 -7.99 10.85 -2.45
N ARG A 116 -8.38 11.67 -1.47
CA ARG A 116 -9.62 11.49 -0.70
C ARG A 116 -10.87 11.66 -1.56
N GLU A 117 -10.89 12.65 -2.48
CA GLU A 117 -12.01 12.87 -3.41
C GLU A 117 -12.22 11.68 -4.36
N HIS A 118 -11.16 10.89 -4.59
CA HIS A 118 -11.21 9.72 -5.47
C HIS A 118 -11.20 8.39 -4.71
N ASP A 119 -11.59 8.42 -3.41
CA ASP A 119 -11.76 7.23 -2.58
C ASP A 119 -10.48 6.40 -2.38
N CYS A 120 -9.28 7.01 -2.37
CA CYS A 120 -8.06 6.31 -1.94
C CYS A 120 -8.20 5.93 -0.46
N ASP A 121 -7.99 4.64 -0.11
CA ASP A 121 -8.25 4.11 1.22
C ASP A 121 -7.27 4.63 2.26
N GLU A 122 -5.97 4.65 1.93
CA GLU A 122 -4.92 5.08 2.83
C GLU A 122 -3.87 5.93 2.09
N VAL A 123 -3.14 6.73 2.85
CA VAL A 123 -2.04 7.56 2.33
C VAL A 123 -0.83 7.48 3.24
N GLN A 124 0.36 7.50 2.63
CA GLN A 124 1.64 7.54 3.33
C GLN A 124 2.51 8.66 2.75
N GLY A 125 3.16 9.44 3.61
CA GLY A 125 4.07 10.49 3.14
C GLY A 125 4.46 11.51 4.21
N PHE A 126 5.32 12.44 3.82
CA PHE A 126 5.87 13.45 4.73
C PHE A 126 4.86 14.47 5.20
N LEU A 127 3.72 14.60 4.54
CA LEU A 127 2.61 15.39 5.05
C LEU A 127 2.14 14.89 6.42
N LEU A 128 2.05 13.58 6.61
CA LEU A 128 1.60 12.96 7.86
C LEU A 128 2.71 12.84 8.90
N GLY A 129 3.94 12.64 8.45
CA GLY A 129 5.10 12.54 9.33
C GLY A 129 6.34 12.01 8.62
N ARG A 130 7.50 12.47 9.08
CA ARG A 130 8.78 11.92 8.63
C ARG A 130 9.14 10.69 9.44
N PRO A 131 9.94 9.76 8.89
CA PRO A 131 10.46 8.63 9.65
C PRO A 131 11.13 9.10 10.96
N MET A 132 10.78 8.46 12.05
CA MET A 132 11.29 8.84 13.36
C MET A 132 11.58 7.61 14.22
N ALA A 133 12.37 7.79 15.29
CA ALA A 133 12.66 6.70 16.22
C ALA A 133 11.38 6.29 16.98
N ALA A 134 11.24 5.00 17.30
CA ALA A 134 10.07 4.45 17.98
C ALA A 134 9.68 5.21 19.27
N ARG A 135 10.66 5.65 20.06
CA ARG A 135 10.42 6.46 21.28
C ARG A 135 9.75 7.81 20.99
N GLN A 136 10.04 8.42 19.84
CA GLN A 136 9.45 9.70 19.43
C GLN A 136 8.01 9.47 18.98
N LEU A 137 7.77 8.40 18.21
CA LEU A 137 6.44 7.99 17.80
C LEU A 137 5.55 7.72 19.02
N THR A 138 6.04 6.93 19.99
CA THR A 138 5.30 6.64 21.21
C THR A 138 4.92 7.92 21.98
N ALA A 139 5.84 8.91 22.06
CA ALA A 139 5.56 10.18 22.72
C ALA A 139 4.46 10.99 22.01
N GLN A 140 4.42 10.97 20.68
CA GLN A 140 3.35 11.63 19.91
C GLN A 140 1.99 10.98 20.16
N PHE A 141 1.91 9.66 20.18
CA PHE A 141 0.65 8.93 20.39
C PHE A 141 0.20 8.89 21.86
N SER A 142 1.10 9.07 22.83
CA SER A 142 0.73 9.13 24.26
C SER A 142 -0.01 10.42 24.63
N GLY A 143 0.04 11.45 23.79
CA GLY A 143 -0.63 12.75 24.00
C GLY A 143 -1.77 13.07 23.04
N ALA A 144 -2.01 12.25 22.03
CA ALA A 144 -3.04 12.49 21.01
C ALA A 144 -4.01 11.31 20.93
N ALA A 145 -5.30 11.62 20.93
CA ALA A 145 -6.31 10.64 20.50
C ALA A 145 -5.96 10.20 19.07
N LEU A 146 -5.93 8.89 18.85
CA LEU A 146 -5.72 8.28 17.54
C LEU A 146 -6.78 8.83 16.57
N PHE A 147 -6.39 9.70 15.65
CA PHE A 147 -7.28 10.11 14.56
C PHE A 147 -7.32 8.95 13.56
N ILE A 148 -8.24 8.03 13.78
CA ILE A 148 -8.67 7.10 12.75
C ILE A 148 -9.55 7.94 11.82
N LEU A 149 -9.10 8.15 10.60
CA LEU A 149 -9.92 8.71 9.54
C LEU A 149 -10.97 7.65 9.18
N SER A 150 -12.17 7.86 9.67
CA SER A 150 -13.38 7.16 9.20
C SER A 150 -14.02 7.97 8.11
#